data_42f21abb78ce55204d6b7a199ae4b55f
#
_entry.id   42f21abb78ce55204d6b7a199ae4b55f
#
_cell.length_a   1.000
_cell.length_b   1.000
_cell.length_c   1.000
_cell.angle_alpha   90.00
_cell.angle_beta   90.00
_cell.angle_gamma   90.00
#
_symmetry.space_group_name_H-M   'P 1'
#
loop_
_entity.id
_entity.type
_entity.pdbx_description
1 polymer ?
#
loop_
_entity_poly.entity_id
_entity_poly.type
_entity_poly.pdbx_seq_one_letter_code
_entity_poly.pdbx_strand_id
1 'polypeptide(L)'
;MFIFGDNHEPKVKVPLISQMKILFKNYKLYYTSLWYFITFGAFVAFGLFLPNYLVQHFGIDKVDAGIRSGIFIALATFLRPVGGILGDKLNAVKVLMVDFIIMITGALILGFSNHIALFTIGCLMISVCAGIGNGLIFKLVPSYFAKEAGSANGIVSMMGGLGGFFPPLVITYVTGVTGSSHLAFIFLAIFGLIALITMVHLYKKEA
;
A
#
# COMPACT_ATOMS: atom_id res chain seq x y z
N MET A 1 -15.00 -26.99 -6.77
CA MET A 1 -15.07 -26.05 -5.65
C MET A 1 -16.26 -26.28 -4.72
N PHE A 2 -17.24 -27.10 -5.09
CA PHE A 2 -18.45 -27.39 -4.28
C PHE A 2 -18.40 -28.70 -3.47
N ILE A 3 -17.30 -29.45 -3.51
CA ILE A 3 -17.23 -30.80 -2.90
C ILE A 3 -16.62 -30.79 -1.49
N PHE A 4 -15.94 -29.70 -1.07
CA PHE A 4 -15.31 -29.56 0.23
C PHE A 4 -15.69 -28.27 0.97
N GLY A 5 -16.78 -27.62 0.59
CA GLY A 5 -17.30 -26.47 1.30
C GLY A 5 -17.96 -26.91 2.58
N ASP A 6 -17.42 -26.49 3.73
CA ASP A 6 -18.06 -26.66 5.02
C ASP A 6 -19.37 -25.82 5.05
N ASN A 7 -20.51 -26.50 5.08
CA ASN A 7 -21.84 -25.90 5.07
C ASN A 7 -22.25 -25.28 6.44
N HIS A 8 -21.29 -24.96 7.29
CA HIS A 8 -21.58 -24.27 8.54
C HIS A 8 -21.91 -22.80 8.26
N GLU A 9 -23.17 -22.53 8.02
CA GLU A 9 -23.69 -21.15 8.06
C GLU A 9 -23.43 -20.56 9.46
N PRO A 10 -22.85 -19.33 9.57
CA PRO A 10 -22.71 -18.68 10.86
C PRO A 10 -24.08 -18.49 11.49
N LYS A 11 -24.25 -18.97 12.72
CA LYS A 11 -25.56 -19.05 13.44
C LYS A 11 -26.25 -17.70 13.66
N VAL A 12 -25.57 -16.57 13.42
CA VAL A 12 -26.17 -15.21 13.54
C VAL A 12 -25.63 -14.34 12.41
N LYS A 13 -26.46 -14.09 11.40
CA LYS A 13 -26.18 -13.09 10.34
C LYS A 13 -26.49 -11.69 10.90
N VAL A 14 -25.50 -11.00 11.43
CA VAL A 14 -25.65 -9.57 11.76
C VAL A 14 -25.85 -8.80 10.45
N PRO A 15 -26.91 -7.95 10.35
CA PRO A 15 -27.14 -7.17 9.13
C PRO A 15 -25.92 -6.34 8.75
N LEU A 16 -25.61 -6.29 7.46
CA LEU A 16 -24.40 -5.63 6.93
C LEU A 16 -24.31 -4.15 7.35
N ILE A 17 -25.45 -3.47 7.39
CA ILE A 17 -25.57 -2.07 7.85
C ILE A 17 -25.15 -1.92 9.32
N SER A 18 -25.51 -2.89 10.16
CA SER A 18 -25.13 -2.86 11.59
C SER A 18 -23.63 -3.08 11.77
N GLN A 19 -23.02 -3.99 10.98
CA GLN A 19 -21.57 -4.18 10.97
C GLN A 19 -20.84 -2.91 10.51
N MET A 20 -21.30 -2.27 9.45
CA MET A 20 -20.72 -1.00 8.98
C MET A 20 -20.80 0.10 10.04
N LYS A 21 -21.92 0.26 10.74
CA LYS A 21 -22.05 1.25 11.82
C LYS A 21 -21.03 1.02 12.95
N ILE A 22 -20.74 -0.23 13.30
CA ILE A 22 -19.74 -0.59 14.30
C ILE A 22 -18.33 -0.24 13.79
N LEU A 23 -18.02 -0.64 12.55
CA LEU A 23 -16.73 -0.43 11.92
C LEU A 23 -16.38 1.06 11.80
N PHE A 24 -17.31 1.89 11.31
CA PHE A 24 -17.09 3.34 11.14
C PHE A 24 -16.93 4.11 12.46
N LYS A 25 -17.31 3.54 13.60
CA LYS A 25 -17.02 4.13 14.92
C LYS A 25 -15.62 3.83 15.43
N ASN A 26 -14.91 2.87 14.82
CA ASN A 26 -13.61 2.43 15.27
C ASN A 26 -12.49 3.12 14.48
N TYR A 27 -11.67 3.94 15.14
CA TYR A 27 -10.56 4.67 14.52
C TYR A 27 -9.50 3.76 13.86
N LYS A 28 -9.37 2.51 14.32
CA LYS A 28 -8.46 1.53 13.71
C LYS A 28 -8.80 1.23 12.24
N LEU A 29 -10.10 1.31 11.88
CA LEU A 29 -10.53 1.16 10.49
C LEU A 29 -9.94 2.25 9.60
N TYR A 30 -9.98 3.51 10.05
CA TYR A 30 -9.44 4.63 9.28
C TYR A 30 -7.93 4.54 9.14
N TYR A 31 -7.23 4.11 10.20
CA TYR A 31 -5.78 3.93 10.15
C TYR A 31 -5.37 2.81 9.20
N THR A 32 -5.95 1.62 9.33
CA THR A 32 -5.65 0.50 8.42
C THR A 32 -6.05 0.81 6.98
N SER A 33 -7.15 1.53 6.76
CA SER A 33 -7.58 2.02 5.45
C SER A 33 -6.58 3.01 4.84
N LEU A 34 -6.07 3.97 5.63
CA LEU A 34 -5.04 4.91 5.19
C LEU A 34 -3.74 4.20 4.83
N TRP A 35 -3.29 3.25 5.66
CA TRP A 35 -2.07 2.50 5.40
C TRP A 35 -2.18 1.68 4.12
N TYR A 36 -3.32 1.00 3.93
CA TYR A 36 -3.56 0.22 2.72
C TYR A 36 -3.77 1.09 1.49
N PHE A 37 -4.41 2.25 1.63
CA PHE A 37 -4.50 3.27 0.58
C PHE A 37 -3.11 3.63 0.05
N ILE A 38 -2.11 3.77 0.91
CA ILE A 38 -0.74 4.14 0.51
C ILE A 38 0.01 2.92 -0.05
N THR A 39 0.04 1.78 0.65
CA THR A 39 0.84 0.62 0.23
C THR A 39 0.29 -0.04 -1.03
N PHE A 40 -1.00 -0.31 -1.08
CA PHE A 40 -1.64 -0.88 -2.27
C PHE A 40 -1.79 0.16 -3.37
N GLY A 41 -2.06 1.40 -2.99
CA GLY A 41 -2.09 2.53 -3.93
C GLY A 41 -0.77 2.72 -4.65
N ALA A 42 0.35 2.71 -3.94
CA ALA A 42 1.67 2.75 -4.54
C ALA A 42 1.90 1.56 -5.48
N PHE A 43 1.55 0.33 -5.05
CA PHE A 43 1.66 -0.86 -5.90
C PHE A 43 0.93 -0.70 -7.24
N VAL A 44 -0.33 -0.29 -7.21
CA VAL A 44 -1.16 -0.13 -8.42
C VAL A 44 -0.68 1.04 -9.27
N ALA A 45 -0.43 2.19 -8.64
CA ALA A 45 -0.01 3.39 -9.33
C ALA A 45 1.32 3.19 -10.08
N PHE A 46 2.33 2.63 -9.42
CA PHE A 46 3.62 2.35 -10.06
C PHE A 46 3.49 1.29 -11.14
N GLY A 47 2.67 0.26 -10.95
CA GLY A 47 2.42 -0.75 -11.98
C GLY A 47 1.87 -0.16 -13.29
N LEU A 48 1.01 0.86 -13.19
CA LEU A 48 0.41 1.52 -14.35
C LEU A 48 1.29 2.65 -14.94
N PHE A 49 1.94 3.41 -14.08
CA PHE A 49 2.66 4.63 -14.45
C PHE A 49 4.11 4.34 -14.88
N LEU A 50 4.79 3.40 -14.21
CA LEU A 50 6.23 3.19 -14.33
C LEU A 50 6.71 2.92 -15.76
N PRO A 51 6.06 2.07 -16.60
CA PRO A 51 6.53 1.80 -17.93
C PRO A 51 6.63 3.08 -18.79
N ASN A 52 5.57 3.88 -18.79
CA ASN A 52 5.52 5.11 -19.57
C ASN A 52 6.51 6.16 -19.03
N TYR A 53 6.64 6.28 -17.72
CA TYR A 53 7.56 7.20 -17.08
C TYR A 53 9.02 6.90 -17.44
N LEU A 54 9.41 5.63 -17.39
CA LEU A 54 10.76 5.20 -17.72
C LEU A 54 11.12 5.53 -19.18
N VAL A 55 10.20 5.31 -20.11
CA VAL A 55 10.40 5.66 -21.52
C VAL A 55 10.50 7.18 -21.73
N GLN A 56 9.57 7.95 -21.13
CA GLN A 56 9.48 9.39 -21.37
C GLN A 56 10.58 10.18 -20.67
N HIS A 57 10.93 9.79 -19.45
CA HIS A 57 11.86 10.56 -18.61
C HIS A 57 13.32 10.11 -18.77
N PHE A 58 13.55 8.81 -18.91
CA PHE A 58 14.91 8.25 -19.04
C PHE A 58 15.27 7.82 -20.46
N GLY A 59 14.34 7.86 -21.40
CA GLY A 59 14.59 7.51 -22.81
C GLY A 59 14.94 6.03 -23.03
N ILE A 60 14.61 5.13 -22.08
CA ILE A 60 14.89 3.71 -22.25
C ILE A 60 13.88 3.05 -23.18
N ASP A 61 14.28 1.93 -23.77
CA ASP A 61 13.42 1.16 -24.67
C ASP A 61 12.16 0.64 -23.95
N LYS A 62 11.07 0.50 -24.71
CA LYS A 62 9.77 0.05 -24.18
C LYS A 62 9.82 -1.35 -23.57
N VAL A 63 10.65 -2.23 -24.14
CA VAL A 63 10.80 -3.61 -23.63
C VAL A 63 11.52 -3.59 -22.28
N ASP A 64 12.63 -2.83 -22.15
CA ASP A 64 13.36 -2.69 -20.88
C ASP A 64 12.47 -2.01 -19.81
N ALA A 65 11.73 -0.96 -20.18
CA ALA A 65 10.77 -0.32 -19.29
C ALA A 65 9.69 -1.30 -18.80
N GLY A 66 9.17 -2.15 -19.70
CA GLY A 66 8.20 -3.20 -19.39
C GLY A 66 8.77 -4.25 -18.42
N ILE A 67 10.02 -4.70 -18.66
CA ILE A 67 10.71 -5.67 -17.80
C ILE A 67 10.90 -5.10 -16.39
N ARG A 68 11.39 -3.87 -16.25
CA ARG A 68 11.60 -3.21 -14.95
C ARG A 68 10.30 -3.05 -14.18
N SER A 69 9.23 -2.66 -14.86
CA SER A 69 7.90 -2.55 -14.27
C SER A 69 7.32 -3.91 -13.88
N GLY A 70 7.56 -4.93 -14.70
CA GLY A 70 7.21 -6.31 -14.38
C GLY A 70 7.93 -6.83 -13.13
N ILE A 71 9.22 -6.53 -12.98
CA ILE A 71 10.00 -6.87 -11.78
C ILE A 71 9.42 -6.17 -10.55
N PHE A 72 9.06 -4.88 -10.66
CA PHE A 72 8.40 -4.14 -9.58
C PHE A 72 7.11 -4.84 -9.12
N ILE A 73 6.23 -5.18 -10.06
CA ILE A 73 4.94 -5.84 -9.77
C ILE A 73 5.16 -7.23 -9.18
N ALA A 74 6.05 -8.03 -9.76
CA ALA A 74 6.36 -9.37 -9.30
C ALA A 74 6.91 -9.35 -7.86
N LEU A 75 7.91 -8.51 -7.59
CA LEU A 75 8.53 -8.38 -6.29
C LEU A 75 7.49 -7.99 -5.21
N ALA A 76 6.69 -6.95 -5.46
CA ALA A 76 5.62 -6.54 -4.55
C ALA A 76 4.59 -7.65 -4.32
N THR A 77 4.24 -8.40 -5.37
CA THR A 77 3.25 -9.49 -5.27
C THR A 77 3.78 -10.66 -4.45
N PHE A 78 5.01 -11.11 -4.73
CA PHE A 78 5.60 -12.27 -4.03
C PHE A 78 6.00 -11.96 -2.59
N LEU A 79 6.20 -10.70 -2.21
CA LEU A 79 6.52 -10.31 -0.84
C LEU A 79 5.29 -10.16 0.07
N ARG A 80 4.07 -10.21 -0.45
CA ARG A 80 2.85 -10.17 0.40
C ARG A 80 2.77 -11.31 1.41
N PRO A 81 3.00 -12.58 1.04
CA PRO A 81 3.05 -13.67 2.03
C PRO A 81 4.13 -13.46 3.08
N VAL A 82 5.29 -12.89 2.71
CA VAL A 82 6.37 -12.57 3.66
C VAL A 82 5.89 -11.57 4.70
N GLY A 83 5.17 -10.52 4.28
CA GLY A 83 4.53 -9.55 5.19
C GLY A 83 3.57 -10.23 6.17
N GLY A 84 2.74 -11.16 5.69
CA GLY A 84 1.85 -11.95 6.54
C GLY A 84 2.61 -12.76 7.60
N ILE A 85 3.66 -13.50 7.20
CA ILE A 85 4.51 -14.28 8.10
C ILE A 85 5.23 -13.39 9.12
N LEU A 86 5.74 -12.22 8.70
CA LEU A 86 6.36 -11.26 9.62
C LEU A 86 5.37 -10.76 10.66
N GLY A 87 4.13 -10.47 10.25
CA GLY A 87 3.04 -10.07 11.14
C GLY A 87 2.59 -11.16 12.12
N ASP A 88 2.84 -12.45 11.80
CA ASP A 88 2.58 -13.55 12.72
C ASP A 88 3.68 -13.72 13.78
N LYS A 89 4.93 -13.42 13.43
CA LYS A 89 6.09 -13.65 14.28
C LYS A 89 6.53 -12.43 15.09
N LEU A 90 6.22 -11.23 14.59
CA LEU A 90 6.68 -9.97 15.16
C LEU A 90 5.47 -9.04 15.42
N ASN A 91 5.71 -7.95 16.15
CA ASN A 91 4.69 -6.91 16.29
C ASN A 91 4.45 -6.25 14.92
N ALA A 92 3.30 -6.54 14.32
CA ALA A 92 2.97 -6.11 12.96
C ALA A 92 3.00 -4.58 12.79
N VAL A 93 2.60 -3.81 13.82
CA VAL A 93 2.64 -2.34 13.77
C VAL A 93 4.07 -1.82 13.76
N LYS A 94 4.99 -2.42 14.54
CA LYS A 94 6.42 -2.05 14.52
C LYS A 94 7.06 -2.35 13.16
N VAL A 95 6.79 -3.54 12.61
CA VAL A 95 7.32 -3.91 11.29
C VAL A 95 6.79 -2.95 10.23
N LEU A 96 5.50 -2.58 10.30
CA LEU A 96 4.89 -1.64 9.39
C LEU A 96 5.49 -0.22 9.51
N MET A 97 5.88 0.23 10.72
CA MET A 97 6.60 1.50 10.89
C MET A 97 7.94 1.49 10.16
N VAL A 98 8.73 0.42 10.31
CA VAL A 98 10.01 0.27 9.59
C VAL A 98 9.78 0.24 8.09
N ASP A 99 8.78 -0.50 7.64
CA ASP A 99 8.36 -0.59 6.24
C ASP A 99 8.05 0.80 5.66
N PHE A 100 7.27 1.62 6.36
CA PHE A 100 6.95 2.98 5.92
C PHE A 100 8.15 3.94 5.95
N ILE A 101 9.10 3.78 6.89
CA ILE A 101 10.36 4.56 6.87
C ILE A 101 11.15 4.26 5.59
N ILE A 102 11.25 2.97 5.21
CA ILE A 102 11.92 2.56 3.97
C ILE A 102 11.17 3.10 2.75
N MET A 103 9.83 3.04 2.75
CA MET A 103 9.00 3.57 1.67
C MET A 103 9.18 5.08 1.49
N ILE A 104 9.18 5.85 2.59
CA ILE A 104 9.43 7.30 2.58
C ILE A 104 10.81 7.60 1.99
N THR A 105 11.84 6.86 2.44
CA THR A 105 13.19 7.01 1.92
C THR A 105 13.24 6.72 0.40
N GLY A 106 12.59 5.64 -0.04
CA GLY A 106 12.46 5.31 -1.47
C GLY A 106 11.77 6.42 -2.26
N ALA A 107 10.67 6.97 -1.74
CA ALA A 107 9.94 8.07 -2.38
C ALA A 107 10.79 9.36 -2.48
N LEU A 108 11.57 9.68 -1.46
CA LEU A 108 12.51 10.80 -1.50
C LEU A 108 13.62 10.57 -2.53
N ILE A 109 14.18 9.36 -2.60
CA ILE A 109 15.14 9.01 -3.65
C ILE A 109 14.54 9.26 -5.03
N LEU A 110 13.30 8.85 -5.29
CA LEU A 110 12.61 9.10 -6.57
C LEU A 110 12.42 10.60 -6.83
N GLY A 111 12.08 11.37 -5.79
CA GLY A 111 11.86 12.81 -5.88
C GLY A 111 13.13 13.61 -6.19
N PHE A 112 14.31 13.12 -5.84
CA PHE A 112 15.58 13.82 -6.05
C PHE A 112 16.51 13.16 -7.08
N SER A 113 16.12 12.00 -7.65
CA SER A 113 16.98 11.24 -8.54
C SER A 113 16.79 11.61 -10.01
N ASN A 114 17.88 12.03 -10.64
CA ASN A 114 17.99 12.22 -12.10
C ASN A 114 18.68 11.03 -12.79
N HIS A 115 19.18 10.05 -12.04
CA HIS A 115 19.88 8.88 -12.55
C HIS A 115 19.01 7.63 -12.49
N ILE A 116 18.88 6.91 -13.59
CA ILE A 116 18.06 5.70 -13.69
C ILE A 116 18.44 4.63 -12.64
N ALA A 117 19.72 4.51 -12.28
CA ALA A 117 20.14 3.54 -11.26
C ALA A 117 19.56 3.86 -9.88
N LEU A 118 19.66 5.12 -9.43
CA LEU A 118 19.09 5.57 -8.17
C LEU A 118 17.55 5.49 -8.20
N PHE A 119 16.95 5.89 -9.31
CA PHE A 119 15.51 5.76 -9.52
C PHE A 119 15.06 4.30 -9.38
N THR A 120 15.78 3.36 -10.00
CA THR A 120 15.48 1.92 -9.88
C THR A 120 15.60 1.44 -8.45
N ILE A 121 16.60 1.88 -7.68
CA ILE A 121 16.73 1.55 -6.25
C ILE A 121 15.51 2.06 -5.47
N GLY A 122 15.09 3.31 -5.67
CA GLY A 122 13.89 3.87 -5.03
C GLY A 122 12.63 3.08 -5.38
N CYS A 123 12.46 2.68 -6.66
CA CYS A 123 11.36 1.83 -7.09
C CYS A 123 11.37 0.47 -6.39
N LEU A 124 12.53 -0.19 -6.29
CA LEU A 124 12.65 -1.48 -5.61
C LEU A 124 12.33 -1.37 -4.12
N MET A 125 12.77 -0.31 -3.45
CA MET A 125 12.40 -0.04 -2.05
C MET A 125 10.90 0.08 -1.89
N ILE A 126 10.22 0.87 -2.73
CA ILE A 126 8.77 1.01 -2.70
C ILE A 126 8.07 -0.33 -3.01
N SER A 127 8.59 -1.10 -3.97
CA SER A 127 8.03 -2.41 -4.31
C SER A 127 8.06 -3.39 -3.13
N VAL A 128 9.22 -3.48 -2.46
CA VAL A 128 9.39 -4.33 -1.26
C VAL A 128 8.39 -3.90 -0.18
N CYS A 129 8.33 -2.61 0.12
CA CYS A 129 7.43 -2.06 1.13
C CYS A 129 5.96 -2.23 0.76
N ALA A 130 5.58 -1.97 -0.49
CA ALA A 130 4.21 -2.20 -0.95
C ALA A 130 3.80 -3.67 -0.80
N GLY A 131 4.71 -4.62 -1.05
CA GLY A 131 4.46 -6.04 -0.86
C GLY A 131 4.30 -6.42 0.61
N ILE A 132 5.31 -6.15 1.42
CA ILE A 132 5.34 -6.47 2.86
C ILE A 132 4.22 -5.75 3.60
N GLY A 133 4.06 -4.45 3.38
CA GLY A 133 3.01 -3.63 3.99
C GLY A 133 1.61 -4.14 3.70
N ASN A 134 1.32 -4.53 2.45
CA ASN A 134 0.03 -5.13 2.09
C ASN A 134 -0.24 -6.42 2.88
N GLY A 135 0.76 -7.30 3.03
CA GLY A 135 0.64 -8.52 3.81
C GLY A 135 0.39 -8.26 5.29
N LEU A 136 1.14 -7.32 5.88
CA LEU A 136 1.00 -6.91 7.28
C LEU A 136 -0.39 -6.33 7.59
N ILE A 137 -0.91 -5.47 6.71
CA ILE A 137 -2.21 -4.83 6.92
C ILE A 137 -3.33 -5.86 6.87
N PHE A 138 -3.32 -6.80 5.91
CA PHE A 138 -4.30 -7.88 5.88
C PHE A 138 -4.19 -8.86 7.04
N LYS A 139 -3.06 -8.89 7.75
CA LYS A 139 -2.93 -9.58 9.04
C LYS A 139 -3.53 -8.78 10.20
N LEU A 140 -3.33 -7.46 10.21
CA LEU A 140 -3.84 -6.57 11.27
C LEU A 140 -5.36 -6.42 11.23
N VAL A 141 -5.97 -6.30 10.04
CA VAL A 141 -7.42 -6.07 9.93
C VAL A 141 -8.24 -7.15 10.63
N PRO A 142 -8.04 -8.46 10.38
CA PRO A 142 -8.77 -9.49 11.12
C PRO A 142 -8.47 -9.51 12.63
N SER A 143 -7.26 -9.13 13.05
CA SER A 143 -6.91 -9.07 14.47
C SER A 143 -7.65 -7.96 15.22
N TYR A 144 -7.93 -6.83 14.54
CA TYR A 144 -8.68 -5.73 15.11
C TYR A 144 -10.20 -5.90 15.00
N PHE A 145 -10.68 -6.62 14.01
CA PHE A 145 -12.10 -6.74 13.65
C PHE A 145 -12.53 -8.20 13.48
N ALA A 146 -12.20 -9.06 14.46
CA ALA A 146 -12.40 -10.51 14.34
C ALA A 146 -13.85 -10.92 13.99
N LYS A 147 -14.85 -10.21 14.52
CA LYS A 147 -16.28 -10.50 14.27
C LYS A 147 -16.76 -9.97 12.93
N GLU A 148 -16.22 -8.85 12.47
CA GLU A 148 -16.59 -8.14 11.24
C GLU A 148 -15.46 -8.18 10.19
N ALA A 149 -14.54 -9.15 10.27
CA ALA A 149 -13.32 -9.20 9.46
C ALA A 149 -13.58 -9.12 7.95
N GLY A 150 -14.63 -9.77 7.45
CA GLY A 150 -15.00 -9.71 6.03
C GLY A 150 -15.38 -8.30 5.58
N SER A 151 -16.25 -7.62 6.34
CA SER A 151 -16.69 -6.25 6.06
C SER A 151 -15.55 -5.24 6.22
N ALA A 152 -14.71 -5.40 7.25
CA ALA A 152 -13.54 -4.56 7.47
C ALA A 152 -12.52 -4.70 6.33
N ASN A 153 -12.19 -5.93 5.92
CA ASN A 153 -11.31 -6.18 4.78
C ASN A 153 -11.89 -5.58 3.48
N GLY A 154 -13.21 -5.66 3.27
CA GLY A 154 -13.86 -5.05 2.12
C GLY A 154 -13.66 -3.54 2.06
N ILE A 155 -13.87 -2.83 3.19
CA ILE A 155 -13.68 -1.37 3.28
C ILE A 155 -12.20 -1.00 3.07
N VAL A 156 -11.29 -1.68 3.75
CA VAL A 156 -9.85 -1.44 3.61
C VAL A 156 -9.39 -1.68 2.17
N SER A 157 -9.86 -2.76 1.51
CA SER A 157 -9.55 -3.07 0.11
C SER A 157 -10.09 -2.00 -0.86
N MET A 158 -11.29 -1.50 -0.63
CA MET A 158 -11.87 -0.40 -1.39
C MET A 158 -11.00 0.86 -1.31
N MET A 159 -10.53 1.21 -0.11
CA MET A 159 -9.63 2.35 0.08
C MET A 159 -8.28 2.16 -0.60
N GLY A 160 -7.74 0.93 -0.61
CA GLY A 160 -6.55 0.61 -1.40
C GLY A 160 -6.74 0.81 -2.90
N GLY A 161 -7.88 0.38 -3.44
CA GLY A 161 -8.24 0.61 -4.84
C GLY A 161 -8.28 2.11 -5.19
N LEU A 162 -8.90 2.93 -4.33
CA LEU A 162 -8.88 4.39 -4.46
C LEU A 162 -7.45 4.96 -4.40
N GLY A 163 -6.60 4.39 -3.54
CA GLY A 163 -5.17 4.74 -3.45
C GLY A 163 -4.41 4.52 -4.75
N GLY A 164 -4.77 3.50 -5.53
CA GLY A 164 -4.17 3.25 -6.85
C GLY A 164 -4.56 4.27 -7.92
N PHE A 165 -5.72 4.90 -7.77
CA PHE A 165 -6.22 5.90 -8.70
C PHE A 165 -5.63 7.30 -8.47
N PHE A 166 -5.42 7.67 -7.21
CA PHE A 166 -5.00 9.04 -6.83
C PHE A 166 -3.59 9.43 -7.30
N PRO A 167 -2.51 8.63 -7.10
CA PRO A 167 -1.17 9.03 -7.47
C PRO A 167 -0.97 9.33 -8.95
N PRO A 168 -1.50 8.56 -9.93
CA PRO A 168 -1.40 8.91 -11.33
C PRO A 168 -2.03 10.27 -11.67
N LEU A 169 -3.17 10.60 -11.04
CA LEU A 169 -3.80 11.93 -11.22
C LEU A 169 -2.91 13.04 -10.67
N VAL A 170 -2.36 12.86 -9.47
CA VAL A 170 -1.46 13.85 -8.85
C VAL A 170 -0.20 14.02 -9.70
N ILE A 171 0.41 12.94 -10.18
CA ILE A 171 1.58 12.99 -11.04
C ILE A 171 1.26 13.75 -12.34
N THR A 172 0.15 13.43 -13.00
CA THR A 172 -0.25 14.08 -14.25
C THR A 172 -0.50 15.57 -14.04
N TYR A 173 -1.25 15.93 -12.99
CA TYR A 173 -1.56 17.33 -12.68
C TYR A 173 -0.30 18.11 -12.32
N VAL A 174 0.52 17.59 -11.41
CA VAL A 174 1.76 18.24 -10.96
C VAL A 174 2.73 18.42 -12.12
N THR A 175 2.92 17.38 -12.94
CA THR A 175 3.79 17.47 -14.12
C THR A 175 3.26 18.47 -15.14
N GLY A 176 1.95 18.53 -15.34
CA GLY A 176 1.32 19.50 -16.24
C GLY A 176 1.50 20.95 -15.82
N VAL A 177 1.48 21.23 -14.50
CA VAL A 177 1.62 22.58 -13.96
C VAL A 177 3.09 23.00 -13.77
N THR A 178 3.93 22.08 -13.32
CA THR A 178 5.33 22.39 -12.92
C THR A 178 6.37 21.99 -13.94
N GLY A 179 6.00 21.21 -14.95
CA GLY A 179 6.91 20.59 -15.89
C GLY A 179 7.79 19.48 -15.29
N SER A 180 7.56 19.12 -14.01
CA SER A 180 8.38 18.16 -13.28
C SER A 180 7.55 17.17 -12.47
N SER A 181 7.88 15.89 -12.59
CA SER A 181 7.25 14.82 -11.79
C SER A 181 7.88 14.62 -10.40
N HIS A 182 9.02 15.27 -10.11
CA HIS A 182 9.73 15.12 -8.84
C HIS A 182 8.85 15.44 -7.63
N LEU A 183 8.06 16.51 -7.72
CA LEU A 183 7.15 16.92 -6.64
C LEU A 183 6.10 15.85 -6.33
N ALA A 184 5.65 15.08 -7.30
CA ALA A 184 4.66 14.03 -7.09
C ALA A 184 5.20 12.89 -6.20
N PHE A 185 6.48 12.55 -6.32
CA PHE A 185 7.12 11.57 -5.43
C PHE A 185 7.31 12.12 -4.02
N ILE A 186 7.55 13.43 -3.87
CA ILE A 186 7.60 14.11 -2.56
C ILE A 186 6.23 14.04 -1.88
N PHE A 187 5.13 14.18 -2.60
CA PHE A 187 3.78 13.97 -2.05
C PHE A 187 3.60 12.55 -1.51
N LEU A 188 4.11 11.52 -2.20
CA LEU A 188 4.08 10.15 -1.68
C LEU A 188 4.85 10.04 -0.34
N ALA A 189 6.00 10.68 -0.22
CA ALA A 189 6.76 10.72 1.03
C ALA A 189 5.97 11.41 2.15
N ILE A 190 5.27 12.52 1.85
CA ILE A 190 4.43 13.24 2.83
C ILE A 190 3.27 12.35 3.29
N PHE A 191 2.58 11.68 2.38
CA PHE A 191 1.52 10.73 2.73
C PHE A 191 2.05 9.57 3.58
N GLY A 192 3.23 9.05 3.25
CA GLY A 192 3.92 8.04 4.05
C GLY A 192 4.23 8.53 5.47
N LEU A 193 4.66 9.79 5.62
CA LEU A 193 4.92 10.41 6.92
C LEU A 193 3.65 10.55 7.76
N ILE A 194 2.55 10.98 7.15
CA ILE A 194 1.25 11.06 7.82
C ILE A 194 0.83 9.67 8.34
N ALA A 195 0.96 8.64 7.52
CA ALA A 195 0.66 7.27 7.95
C ALA A 195 1.57 6.81 9.09
N LEU A 196 2.87 7.09 9.01
CA LEU A 196 3.83 6.77 10.08
C LEU A 196 3.43 7.42 11.41
N ILE A 197 3.00 8.68 11.39
CA ILE A 197 2.50 9.38 12.58
C ILE A 197 1.30 8.64 13.19
N THR A 198 0.34 8.19 12.35
CA THR A 198 -0.82 7.43 12.86
C THR A 198 -0.43 6.08 13.43
N MET A 199 0.60 5.42 12.87
CA MET A 199 1.15 4.15 13.41
C MET A 199 1.79 4.37 14.79
N VAL A 200 2.61 5.40 14.94
CA VAL A 200 3.24 5.76 16.21
C VAL A 200 2.18 6.09 17.26
N HIS A 201 1.13 6.83 16.87
CA HIS A 201 0.01 7.13 17.76
C HIS A 201 -0.71 5.84 18.21
N LEU A 202 -1.02 4.95 17.28
CA LEU A 202 -1.66 3.67 17.61
C LEU A 202 -0.79 2.82 18.52
N TYR A 203 0.50 2.70 18.20
CA TYR A 203 1.43 1.91 19.00
C TYR A 203 1.53 2.40 20.45
N LYS A 204 1.62 3.73 20.66
CA LYS A 204 1.65 4.33 22.01
C LYS A 204 0.35 4.13 22.79
N LYS A 205 -0.77 3.96 22.10
CA LYS A 205 -2.08 3.74 22.73
C LYS A 205 -2.33 2.27 23.10
N GLU A 206 -1.61 1.34 22.44
CA GLU A 206 -1.70 -0.10 22.67
C GLU A 206 -0.58 -0.65 23.57
N ALA A 207 0.48 0.14 23.80
CA ALA A 207 1.60 -0.20 24.71
C ALA A 207 1.25 0.17 26.15
#